data_94923ea98d8142b466c496467e10fa44
#
_entry.id   94923ea98d8142b466c496467e10fa44
#
_cell.length_a   1.000
_cell.length_b   1.000
_cell.length_c   1.000
_cell.angle_alpha   90.00
_cell.angle_beta   90.00
_cell.angle_gamma   90.00
#
_symmetry.space_group_name_H-M   'P 1'
#
loop_
_entity.id
_entity.type
_entity.pdbx_description
1 polymer ?
#
loop_
_entity_poly.entity_id
_entity_poly.type
_entity_poly.pdbx_seq_one_letter_code
_entity_poly.pdbx_strand_id
1 'polypeptide(L)'
;MSKLDSLVKDTAIYGLSSIVGKFLNYLLVPLYTYLLANTDDYGIVTNLYAWTALLLVILTYGMETGFFRFANKEGYDAKQVYRTAYIALLSSSVLFAALCVVFQQPIANVLDYPNHSEFIALMAVTVAIDAFASIPFAYLRYQKRPILFATLKLLFVLLNIGFNILFLVILGKTDVIYVFISNILATSIQTLCLLPFCLPRGSRFSWSVLREMLRYSLPLLILGV
;
A
#
# COMPACT_ATOMS: atom_id res chain seq x y z
N MET A 1 -29.55 -14.59 -11.13
CA MET A 1 -28.54 -14.74 -10.05
C MET A 1 -29.09 -14.08 -8.80
N SER A 2 -29.08 -14.79 -7.68
CA SER A 2 -29.54 -14.23 -6.41
C SER A 2 -28.56 -13.14 -5.92
N LYS A 3 -29.00 -12.21 -5.05
CA LYS A 3 -28.11 -11.22 -4.42
C LYS A 3 -26.97 -11.91 -3.66
N LEU A 4 -27.22 -13.12 -3.16
CA LEU A 4 -26.23 -13.94 -2.45
C LEU A 4 -25.14 -14.45 -3.39
N ASP A 5 -25.50 -14.92 -4.59
CA ASP A 5 -24.53 -15.42 -5.59
C ASP A 5 -23.57 -14.32 -6.03
N SER A 6 -24.09 -13.09 -6.23
CA SER A 6 -23.26 -11.93 -6.56
C SER A 6 -22.29 -11.58 -5.42
N LEU A 7 -22.75 -11.59 -4.18
CA LEU A 7 -21.92 -11.28 -3.01
C LEU A 7 -20.81 -12.31 -2.82
N VAL A 8 -21.12 -13.60 -2.96
CA VAL A 8 -20.15 -14.70 -2.85
C VAL A 8 -19.09 -14.56 -3.96
N LYS A 9 -19.54 -14.30 -5.20
CA LYS A 9 -18.62 -14.10 -6.34
C LYS A 9 -17.69 -12.91 -6.12
N ASP A 10 -18.20 -11.76 -5.70
CA ASP A 10 -17.40 -10.57 -5.46
C ASP A 10 -16.39 -10.80 -4.32
N THR A 11 -16.83 -11.41 -3.21
CA THR A 11 -15.95 -11.76 -2.08
C THR A 11 -14.85 -12.74 -2.50
N ALA A 12 -15.20 -13.75 -3.31
CA ALA A 12 -14.23 -14.71 -3.83
C ALA A 12 -13.18 -14.03 -4.72
N ILE A 13 -13.57 -13.10 -5.59
CA ILE A 13 -12.63 -12.36 -6.46
C ILE A 13 -11.68 -11.50 -5.62
N TYR A 14 -12.18 -10.76 -4.61
CA TYR A 14 -11.34 -9.96 -3.71
C TYR A 14 -10.37 -10.81 -2.89
N GLY A 15 -10.85 -11.90 -2.30
CA GLY A 15 -10.04 -12.81 -1.51
C GLY A 15 -8.99 -13.53 -2.35
N LEU A 16 -9.41 -14.13 -3.46
CA LEU A 16 -8.52 -14.89 -4.33
C LEU A 16 -7.42 -14.01 -4.93
N SER A 17 -7.74 -12.81 -5.42
CA SER A 17 -6.73 -11.88 -5.95
C SER A 17 -5.68 -11.51 -4.91
N SER A 18 -6.08 -11.35 -3.64
CA SER A 18 -5.16 -11.03 -2.55
C SER A 18 -4.27 -12.23 -2.18
N ILE A 19 -4.84 -13.45 -2.16
CA ILE A 19 -4.09 -14.68 -1.87
C ILE A 19 -3.10 -14.99 -3.00
N VAL A 20 -3.55 -14.94 -4.25
CA VAL A 20 -2.70 -15.14 -5.42
C VAL A 20 -1.56 -14.13 -5.45
N GLY A 21 -1.85 -12.86 -5.15
CA GLY A 21 -0.83 -11.83 -5.06
C GLY A 21 0.25 -12.15 -4.03
N LYS A 22 -0.13 -12.57 -2.83
CA LYS A 22 0.82 -12.99 -1.79
C LYS A 22 1.66 -14.21 -2.21
N PHE A 23 1.01 -15.21 -2.79
CA PHE A 23 1.68 -16.43 -3.26
C PHE A 23 2.71 -16.11 -4.36
N LEU A 24 2.34 -15.30 -5.36
CA LEU A 24 3.24 -14.91 -6.44
C LEU A 24 4.44 -14.10 -5.92
N ASN A 25 4.23 -13.17 -4.97
CA ASN A 25 5.33 -12.47 -4.33
C ASN A 25 6.25 -13.40 -3.54
N TYR A 26 5.72 -14.47 -2.95
CA TYR A 26 6.53 -15.48 -2.27
C TYR A 26 7.50 -16.19 -3.22
N LEU A 27 7.18 -16.29 -4.53
CA LEU A 27 8.08 -16.83 -5.54
C LEU A 27 9.35 -16.00 -5.76
N LEU A 28 9.39 -14.76 -5.29
CA LEU A 28 10.59 -13.92 -5.31
C LEU A 28 11.63 -14.35 -4.24
N VAL A 29 11.22 -15.08 -3.21
CA VAL A 29 12.13 -15.52 -2.12
C VAL A 29 13.29 -16.35 -2.66
N PRO A 30 13.08 -17.41 -3.47
CA PRO A 30 14.19 -18.14 -4.09
C PRO A 30 15.05 -17.24 -4.97
N LEU A 31 14.44 -16.31 -5.71
CA LEU A 31 15.18 -15.38 -6.57
C LEU A 31 16.16 -14.54 -5.75
N TYR A 32 15.73 -13.99 -4.62
CA TYR A 32 16.57 -13.16 -3.74
C TYR A 32 17.68 -14.00 -3.10
N THR A 33 17.38 -15.21 -2.61
CA THR A 33 18.37 -16.04 -1.96
C THR A 33 19.47 -16.57 -2.90
N TYR A 34 19.18 -16.67 -4.20
CA TYR A 34 20.16 -17.12 -5.19
C TYR A 34 20.94 -16.00 -5.87
N LEU A 35 20.36 -14.80 -6.02
CA LEU A 35 20.90 -13.76 -6.86
C LEU A 35 21.52 -12.59 -6.10
N LEU A 36 21.12 -12.35 -4.84
CA LEU A 36 21.75 -11.30 -4.04
C LEU A 36 23.19 -11.68 -3.69
N ALA A 37 24.05 -10.68 -3.61
CA ALA A 37 25.50 -10.86 -3.51
C ALA A 37 25.92 -11.59 -2.22
N ASN A 38 25.21 -11.38 -1.11
CA ASN A 38 25.50 -11.99 0.18
C ASN A 38 24.23 -12.56 0.83
N THR A 39 24.40 -13.54 1.69
CA THR A 39 23.29 -14.13 2.46
C THR A 39 22.63 -13.10 3.39
N ASP A 40 23.42 -12.15 3.90
CA ASP A 40 22.95 -11.07 4.78
C ASP A 40 22.02 -10.09 4.04
N ASP A 41 22.17 -9.92 2.75
CA ASP A 41 21.36 -9.04 1.90
C ASP A 41 19.86 -9.42 1.92
N TYR A 42 19.57 -10.74 1.94
CA TYR A 42 18.18 -11.20 2.10
C TYR A 42 17.63 -10.87 3.50
N GLY A 43 18.47 -10.89 4.52
CA GLY A 43 18.13 -10.44 5.87
C GLY A 43 17.72 -8.98 5.90
N ILE A 44 18.45 -8.11 5.19
CA ILE A 44 18.13 -6.68 5.05
C ILE A 44 16.75 -6.50 4.39
N VAL A 45 16.50 -7.20 3.28
CA VAL A 45 15.20 -7.15 2.59
C VAL A 45 14.06 -7.53 3.52
N THR A 46 14.20 -8.64 4.24
CA THR A 46 13.16 -9.16 5.13
C THR A 46 12.88 -8.21 6.30
N ASN A 47 13.95 -7.68 6.93
CA ASN A 47 13.82 -6.73 8.03
C ASN A 47 13.11 -5.44 7.60
N LEU A 48 13.55 -4.87 6.48
CA LEU A 48 12.97 -3.64 5.98
C LEU A 48 11.52 -3.83 5.53
N TYR A 49 11.14 -4.97 4.95
CA TYR A 49 9.73 -5.27 4.65
C TYR A 49 8.89 -5.47 5.92
N ALA A 50 9.46 -5.99 7.01
CA ALA A 50 8.76 -6.06 8.29
C ALA A 50 8.45 -4.66 8.84
N TRP A 51 9.41 -3.73 8.78
CA TRP A 51 9.17 -2.32 9.09
C TRP A 51 8.12 -1.68 8.17
N THR A 52 8.18 -1.97 6.87
CA THR A 52 7.16 -1.50 5.90
C THR A 52 5.75 -1.94 6.32
N ALA A 53 5.58 -3.19 6.71
CA ALA A 53 4.27 -3.72 7.11
C ALA A 53 3.74 -3.01 8.37
N LEU A 54 4.59 -2.80 9.38
CA LEU A 54 4.24 -2.07 10.60
C LEU A 54 3.86 -0.61 10.30
N LEU A 55 4.71 0.08 9.56
CA LEU A 55 4.50 1.49 9.20
C LEU A 55 3.24 1.68 8.36
N LEU A 56 2.91 0.74 7.47
CA LEU A 56 1.69 0.78 6.68
C LEU A 56 0.44 0.73 7.57
N VAL A 57 0.40 -0.13 8.58
CA VAL A 57 -0.70 -0.20 9.55
C VAL A 57 -0.83 1.12 10.31
N ILE A 58 0.29 1.66 10.81
CA ILE A 58 0.30 2.94 11.54
C ILE A 58 -0.15 4.09 10.64
N LEU A 59 0.35 4.17 9.40
CA LEU A 59 0.08 5.28 8.50
C LEU A 59 -1.33 5.26 7.91
N THR A 60 -1.96 4.09 7.83
CA THR A 60 -3.37 3.98 7.43
C THR A 60 -4.34 4.26 8.57
N TYR A 61 -3.89 4.19 9.83
CA TYR A 61 -4.64 4.47 11.08
C TYR A 61 -6.11 4.03 11.05
N GLY A 62 -6.38 2.84 10.47
CA GLY A 62 -7.72 2.26 10.41
C GLY A 62 -8.73 3.03 9.54
N MET A 63 -8.29 3.99 8.74
CA MET A 63 -9.15 4.87 7.96
C MET A 63 -10.01 4.13 6.93
N GLU A 64 -9.56 2.98 6.45
CA GLU A 64 -10.35 2.12 5.57
C GLU A 64 -11.64 1.64 6.24
N THR A 65 -11.52 1.13 7.47
CA THR A 65 -12.69 0.69 8.26
C THR A 65 -13.59 1.87 8.60
N GLY A 66 -12.99 3.03 8.95
CA GLY A 66 -13.72 4.27 9.13
C GLY A 66 -14.49 4.68 7.88
N PHE A 67 -13.86 4.63 6.72
CA PHE A 67 -14.51 4.93 5.44
C PHE A 67 -15.74 4.05 5.21
N PHE A 68 -15.63 2.72 5.32
CA PHE A 68 -16.77 1.83 5.12
C PHE A 68 -17.90 2.09 6.10
N ARG A 69 -17.57 2.35 7.36
CA ARG A 69 -18.60 2.64 8.39
C ARG A 69 -19.38 3.90 8.06
N PHE A 70 -18.68 5.02 7.80
CA PHE A 70 -19.31 6.31 7.61
C PHE A 70 -19.94 6.46 6.22
N ALA A 71 -19.40 5.83 5.18
CA ALA A 71 -19.97 5.83 3.84
C ALA A 71 -21.32 5.09 3.75
N ASN A 72 -21.60 4.15 4.69
CA ASN A 72 -22.85 3.41 4.78
C ASN A 72 -23.78 3.92 5.91
N LYS A 73 -23.38 4.93 6.66
CA LYS A 73 -24.16 5.47 7.78
C LYS A 73 -25.17 6.52 7.26
N GLU A 74 -26.41 6.44 7.71
CA GLU A 74 -27.43 7.44 7.42
C GLU A 74 -27.00 8.84 7.89
N GLY A 75 -27.31 9.86 7.11
CA GLY A 75 -26.96 11.25 7.38
C GLY A 75 -25.57 11.68 6.87
N TYR A 76 -24.81 10.78 6.25
CA TYR A 76 -23.51 11.09 5.64
C TYR A 76 -23.54 10.93 4.11
N ASP A 77 -22.93 11.90 3.40
CA ASP A 77 -22.70 11.73 1.97
C ASP A 77 -21.43 10.89 1.75
N ALA A 78 -21.59 9.72 1.16
CA ALA A 78 -20.48 8.78 0.90
C ALA A 78 -19.36 9.40 0.05
N LYS A 79 -19.68 10.34 -0.86
CA LYS A 79 -18.67 11.04 -1.66
C LYS A 79 -17.87 12.02 -0.81
N GLN A 80 -18.51 12.68 0.15
CA GLN A 80 -17.83 13.57 1.09
C GLN A 80 -16.94 12.78 2.04
N VAL A 81 -17.42 11.65 2.57
CA VAL A 81 -16.65 10.74 3.43
C VAL A 81 -15.41 10.25 2.67
N TYR A 82 -15.59 9.80 1.43
CA TYR A 82 -14.49 9.35 0.58
C TYR A 82 -13.46 10.46 0.34
N ARG A 83 -13.89 11.65 -0.08
CA ARG A 83 -12.98 12.77 -0.34
C ARG A 83 -12.23 13.19 0.91
N THR A 84 -12.89 13.18 2.05
CA THR A 84 -12.29 13.54 3.34
C THR A 84 -11.19 12.54 3.71
N ALA A 85 -11.46 11.23 3.62
CA ALA A 85 -10.48 10.18 3.85
C ALA A 85 -9.32 10.23 2.85
N TYR A 86 -9.61 10.45 1.57
CA TYR A 86 -8.62 10.57 0.50
C TYR A 86 -7.62 11.71 0.77
N ILE A 87 -8.12 12.91 1.08
CA ILE A 87 -7.26 14.08 1.36
C ILE A 87 -6.47 13.86 2.66
N ALA A 88 -7.09 13.31 3.70
CA ALA A 88 -6.42 13.06 4.98
C ALA A 88 -5.24 12.09 4.80
N LEU A 89 -5.46 10.93 4.14
CA LEU A 89 -4.39 9.97 3.89
C LEU A 89 -3.33 10.50 2.92
N LEU A 90 -3.72 11.21 1.88
CA LEU A 90 -2.75 11.84 0.97
C LEU A 90 -1.83 12.79 1.74
N SER A 91 -2.41 13.67 2.57
CA SER A 91 -1.63 14.66 3.33
C SER A 91 -0.71 14.00 4.35
N SER A 92 -1.19 13.02 5.11
CA SER A 92 -0.37 12.30 6.10
C SER A 92 0.73 11.47 5.44
N SER A 93 0.44 10.82 4.30
CA SER A 93 1.42 10.04 3.54
C SER A 93 2.52 10.92 2.94
N VAL A 94 2.17 12.06 2.36
CA VAL A 94 3.15 13.02 1.83
C VAL A 94 4.02 13.58 2.95
N LEU A 95 3.41 13.97 4.08
CA LEU A 95 4.16 14.46 5.25
C LEU A 95 5.12 13.40 5.78
N PHE A 96 4.66 12.15 5.93
CA PHE A 96 5.48 11.03 6.38
C PHE A 96 6.67 10.80 5.43
N ALA A 97 6.42 10.71 4.12
CA ALA A 97 7.50 10.52 3.14
C ALA A 97 8.52 11.66 3.18
N ALA A 98 8.05 12.91 3.23
CA ALA A 98 8.92 14.08 3.31
C ALA A 98 9.80 14.06 4.57
N LEU A 99 9.23 13.77 5.73
CA LEU A 99 9.98 13.66 6.98
C LEU A 99 11.01 12.53 6.92
N CYS A 100 10.63 11.33 6.45
CA CYS A 100 11.55 10.21 6.34
C CYS A 100 12.69 10.46 5.35
N VAL A 101 12.41 11.13 4.22
CA VAL A 101 13.45 11.49 3.24
C VAL A 101 14.40 12.55 3.82
N VAL A 102 13.90 13.56 4.51
CA VAL A 102 14.75 14.59 5.16
C VAL A 102 15.61 13.99 6.27
N PHE A 103 15.04 13.06 7.05
CA PHE A 103 15.74 12.42 8.18
C PHE A 103 16.25 11.01 7.86
N GLN A 104 16.44 10.66 6.57
CA GLN A 104 16.86 9.31 6.17
C GLN A 104 18.16 8.85 6.84
N GLN A 105 19.17 9.71 6.95
CA GLN A 105 20.45 9.36 7.55
C GLN A 105 20.36 9.09 9.06
N PRO A 106 19.75 9.96 9.89
CA PRO A 106 19.47 9.65 11.30
C PRO A 106 18.68 8.36 11.49
N ILE A 107 17.65 8.10 10.67
CA ILE A 107 16.85 6.88 10.77
C ILE A 107 17.68 5.66 10.39
N ALA A 108 18.47 5.73 9.33
CA ALA A 108 19.37 4.65 8.91
C ALA A 108 20.38 4.29 9.99
N ASN A 109 20.93 5.29 10.68
CA ASN A 109 21.86 5.07 11.80
C ASN A 109 21.18 4.32 12.98
N VAL A 110 19.92 4.64 13.28
CA VAL A 110 19.16 3.98 14.35
C VAL A 110 18.79 2.53 14.00
N LEU A 111 18.60 2.26 12.70
CA LEU A 111 18.24 0.94 12.20
C LEU A 111 19.46 0.06 11.86
N ASP A 112 20.68 0.52 12.19
CA ASP A 112 21.95 -0.16 11.90
C ASP A 112 22.28 -0.30 10.41
N TYR A 113 21.79 0.66 9.58
CA TYR A 113 22.12 0.78 8.15
C TYR A 113 22.80 2.11 7.79
N PRO A 114 23.88 2.53 8.47
CA PRO A 114 24.47 3.88 8.32
C PRO A 114 24.95 4.20 6.91
N ASN A 115 25.32 3.18 6.11
CA ASN A 115 25.82 3.33 4.75
C ASN A 115 24.73 3.19 3.67
N HIS A 116 23.46 2.98 4.06
CA HIS A 116 22.35 2.67 3.16
C HIS A 116 21.11 3.49 3.49
N SER A 117 21.28 4.81 3.65
CA SER A 117 20.15 5.71 3.93
C SER A 117 19.15 5.78 2.79
N GLU A 118 19.56 5.45 1.57
CA GLU A 118 18.70 5.35 0.38
C GLU A 118 17.62 4.28 0.53
N PHE A 119 17.85 3.20 1.28
CA PHE A 119 16.84 2.17 1.55
C PHE A 119 15.68 2.76 2.35
N ILE A 120 15.99 3.63 3.31
CA ILE A 120 14.97 4.29 4.15
C ILE A 120 14.10 5.22 3.31
N ALA A 121 14.72 5.99 2.41
CA ALA A 121 13.98 6.88 1.51
C ALA A 121 13.05 6.10 0.57
N LEU A 122 13.55 5.05 -0.08
CA LEU A 122 12.76 4.21 -0.99
C LEU A 122 11.59 3.53 -0.28
N MET A 123 11.86 2.96 0.92
CA MET A 123 10.81 2.36 1.75
C MET A 123 9.75 3.38 2.16
N ALA A 124 10.16 4.52 2.68
CA ALA A 124 9.22 5.54 3.17
C ALA A 124 8.29 6.03 2.06
N VAL A 125 8.83 6.25 0.85
CA VAL A 125 8.03 6.65 -0.30
C VAL A 125 7.09 5.51 -0.72
N THR A 126 7.55 4.27 -0.73
CA THR A 126 6.71 3.10 -1.06
C THR A 126 5.56 2.96 -0.06
N VAL A 127 5.84 2.99 1.25
CA VAL A 127 4.82 2.94 2.31
C VAL A 127 3.81 4.09 2.19
N ALA A 128 4.28 5.29 1.88
CA ALA A 128 3.41 6.46 1.71
C ALA A 128 2.45 6.29 0.52
N ILE A 129 2.93 5.76 -0.60
CA ILE A 129 2.11 5.47 -1.78
C ILE A 129 1.09 4.36 -1.46
N ASP A 130 1.50 3.29 -0.80
CA ASP A 130 0.64 2.16 -0.43
C ASP A 130 -0.43 2.58 0.59
N ALA A 131 -0.07 3.37 1.60
CA ALA A 131 -1.00 3.90 2.58
C ALA A 131 -2.05 4.80 1.92
N PHE A 132 -1.63 5.72 1.07
CA PHE A 132 -2.53 6.55 0.28
C PHE A 132 -3.46 5.71 -0.60
N ALA A 133 -2.92 4.72 -1.32
CA ALA A 133 -3.68 3.86 -2.23
C ALA A 133 -4.76 3.02 -1.51
N SER A 134 -4.65 2.80 -0.20
CA SER A 134 -5.62 2.02 0.58
C SER A 134 -7.05 2.55 0.45
N ILE A 135 -7.27 3.88 0.47
CA ILE A 135 -8.60 4.51 0.35
C ILE A 135 -9.16 4.42 -1.08
N PRO A 136 -8.41 4.73 -2.15
CA PRO A 136 -8.84 4.42 -3.53
C PRO A 136 -9.23 2.95 -3.74
N PHE A 137 -8.46 1.99 -3.20
CA PHE A 137 -8.83 0.57 -3.26
C PHE A 137 -10.09 0.24 -2.44
N ALA A 138 -10.26 0.84 -1.26
CA ALA A 138 -11.48 0.72 -0.47
C ALA A 138 -12.70 1.28 -1.25
N TYR A 139 -12.51 2.37 -1.96
CA TYR A 139 -13.57 2.97 -2.80
C TYR A 139 -13.99 2.06 -3.96
N LEU A 140 -13.04 1.36 -4.62
CA LEU A 140 -13.38 0.35 -5.63
C LEU A 140 -14.24 -0.78 -5.05
N ARG A 141 -13.94 -1.22 -3.83
CA ARG A 141 -14.75 -2.23 -3.12
C ARG A 141 -16.13 -1.69 -2.76
N TYR A 142 -16.21 -0.45 -2.30
CA TYR A 142 -17.49 0.22 -2.05
C TYR A 142 -18.36 0.33 -3.32
N GLN A 143 -17.74 0.63 -4.47
CA GLN A 143 -18.40 0.69 -5.77
C GLN A 143 -18.73 -0.70 -6.37
N LYS A 144 -18.40 -1.80 -5.69
CA LYS A 144 -18.57 -3.19 -6.17
C LYS A 144 -17.91 -3.42 -7.54
N ARG A 145 -16.64 -3.01 -7.68
CA ARG A 145 -15.82 -3.22 -8.88
C ARG A 145 -14.72 -4.27 -8.64
N PRO A 146 -15.09 -5.55 -8.39
CA PRO A 146 -14.12 -6.60 -8.00
C PRO A 146 -13.10 -6.90 -9.08
N ILE A 147 -13.51 -6.90 -10.35
CA ILE A 147 -12.61 -7.21 -11.48
C ILE A 147 -11.52 -6.14 -11.58
N LEU A 148 -11.88 -4.86 -11.54
CA LEU A 148 -10.90 -3.77 -11.61
C LEU A 148 -9.93 -3.82 -10.41
N PHE A 149 -10.45 -4.07 -9.20
CA PHE A 149 -9.62 -4.26 -8.01
C PHE A 149 -8.61 -5.40 -8.20
N ALA A 150 -9.08 -6.58 -8.63
CA ALA A 150 -8.24 -7.75 -8.85
C ALA A 150 -7.19 -7.50 -9.94
N THR A 151 -7.58 -6.89 -11.05
CA THR A 151 -6.67 -6.57 -12.15
C THR A 151 -5.55 -5.64 -11.71
N LEU A 152 -5.87 -4.58 -10.94
CA LEU A 152 -4.85 -3.66 -10.44
C LEU A 152 -3.93 -4.33 -9.39
N LYS A 153 -4.46 -5.20 -8.52
CA LYS A 153 -3.64 -5.96 -7.58
C LYS A 153 -2.70 -6.94 -8.28
N LEU A 154 -3.18 -7.65 -9.30
CA LEU A 154 -2.35 -8.54 -10.11
C LEU A 154 -1.33 -7.77 -10.96
N LEU A 155 -1.70 -6.59 -11.48
CA LEU A 155 -0.78 -5.71 -12.20
C LEU A 155 0.45 -5.37 -11.32
N PHE A 156 0.24 -4.97 -10.07
CA PHE A 156 1.35 -4.72 -9.14
C PHE A 156 2.28 -5.94 -9.04
N VAL A 157 1.70 -7.13 -8.81
CA VAL A 157 2.50 -8.36 -8.63
C VAL A 157 3.30 -8.68 -9.88
N LEU A 158 2.67 -8.61 -11.06
CA LEU A 158 3.34 -8.87 -12.34
C LEU A 158 4.46 -7.86 -12.61
N LEU A 159 4.22 -6.58 -12.32
CA LEU A 159 5.24 -5.53 -12.47
C LEU A 159 6.39 -5.74 -11.48
N ASN A 160 6.07 -6.04 -10.21
CA ASN A 160 7.11 -6.27 -9.20
C ASN A 160 7.99 -7.46 -9.57
N ILE A 161 7.39 -8.59 -9.97
CA ILE A 161 8.15 -9.75 -10.45
C ILE A 161 8.94 -9.41 -11.72
N GLY A 162 8.30 -8.75 -12.68
CA GLY A 162 8.95 -8.35 -13.95
C GLY A 162 10.15 -7.45 -13.73
N PHE A 163 10.05 -6.43 -12.87
CA PHE A 163 11.19 -5.55 -12.55
C PHE A 163 12.29 -6.28 -11.78
N ASN A 164 11.95 -7.18 -10.85
CA ASN A 164 12.95 -7.99 -10.16
C ASN A 164 13.70 -8.90 -11.15
N ILE A 165 13.00 -9.56 -12.07
CA ILE A 165 13.65 -10.36 -13.12
C ILE A 165 14.51 -9.47 -14.02
N LEU A 166 14.00 -8.30 -14.43
CA LEU A 166 14.73 -7.37 -15.27
C LEU A 166 16.05 -6.93 -14.62
N PHE A 167 16.00 -6.45 -13.38
CA PHE A 167 17.18 -5.91 -12.70
C PHE A 167 18.14 -7.02 -12.26
N LEU A 168 17.65 -8.05 -11.58
CA LEU A 168 18.51 -9.06 -10.96
C LEU A 168 18.99 -10.12 -11.96
N VAL A 169 18.12 -10.55 -12.90
CA VAL A 169 18.48 -11.64 -13.85
C VAL A 169 19.03 -11.08 -15.14
N ILE A 170 18.31 -10.19 -15.83
CA ILE A 170 18.67 -9.74 -17.17
C ILE A 170 19.84 -8.74 -17.11
N LEU A 171 19.78 -7.77 -16.18
CA LEU A 171 20.81 -6.74 -16.04
C LEU A 171 21.93 -7.16 -15.07
N GLY A 172 21.82 -8.31 -14.40
CA GLY A 172 22.82 -8.83 -13.49
C GLY A 172 23.14 -7.95 -12.29
N LYS A 173 22.19 -7.13 -11.84
CA LYS A 173 22.34 -6.24 -10.68
C LYS A 173 22.03 -7.00 -9.40
N THR A 174 23.05 -7.32 -8.61
CA THR A 174 22.92 -8.14 -7.39
C THR A 174 22.78 -7.34 -6.09
N ASP A 175 22.67 -6.04 -6.18
CA ASP A 175 22.52 -5.15 -5.04
C ASP A 175 21.04 -5.10 -4.55
N VAL A 176 20.85 -5.10 -3.23
CA VAL A 176 19.56 -5.03 -2.53
C VAL A 176 18.70 -3.83 -2.98
N ILE A 177 19.31 -2.72 -3.34
CA ILE A 177 18.60 -1.51 -3.77
C ILE A 177 17.64 -1.79 -4.93
N TYR A 178 17.97 -2.71 -5.84
CA TYR A 178 17.14 -3.03 -7.00
C TYR A 178 15.84 -3.75 -6.62
N VAL A 179 15.80 -4.45 -5.48
CA VAL A 179 14.57 -5.01 -4.91
C VAL A 179 13.61 -3.89 -4.52
N PHE A 180 14.11 -2.84 -3.85
CA PHE A 180 13.30 -1.69 -3.44
C PHE A 180 12.89 -0.82 -4.63
N ILE A 181 13.77 -0.64 -5.61
CA ILE A 181 13.45 0.06 -6.88
C ILE A 181 12.35 -0.68 -7.64
N SER A 182 12.40 -2.01 -7.71
CA SER A 182 11.36 -2.82 -8.36
C SER A 182 10.01 -2.62 -7.68
N ASN A 183 10.00 -2.60 -6.36
CA ASN A 183 8.78 -2.43 -5.56
C ASN A 183 8.17 -1.03 -5.74
N ILE A 184 8.96 0.05 -5.61
CA ILE A 184 8.47 1.42 -5.76
C ILE A 184 7.96 1.69 -7.18
N LEU A 185 8.60 1.15 -8.20
CA LEU A 185 8.14 1.28 -9.59
C LEU A 185 6.80 0.57 -9.78
N ALA A 186 6.67 -0.67 -9.30
CA ALA A 186 5.43 -1.43 -9.39
C ALA A 186 4.27 -0.74 -8.66
N THR A 187 4.49 -0.29 -7.42
CA THR A 187 3.51 0.45 -6.61
C THR A 187 3.13 1.78 -7.26
N SER A 188 4.09 2.52 -7.81
CA SER A 188 3.84 3.80 -8.47
C SER A 188 2.98 3.62 -9.72
N ILE A 189 3.30 2.66 -10.59
CA ILE A 189 2.52 2.37 -11.80
C ILE A 189 1.11 1.89 -11.43
N GLN A 190 0.98 0.98 -10.46
CA GLN A 190 -0.33 0.52 -9.99
C GLN A 190 -1.18 1.70 -9.51
N THR A 191 -0.60 2.59 -8.69
CA THR A 191 -1.32 3.74 -8.13
C THR A 191 -1.70 4.74 -9.22
N LEU A 192 -0.82 5.02 -10.18
CA LEU A 192 -1.14 5.86 -11.33
C LEU A 192 -2.31 5.28 -12.15
N CYS A 193 -2.33 3.96 -12.38
CA CYS A 193 -3.44 3.29 -13.06
C CYS A 193 -4.74 3.30 -12.24
N LEU A 194 -4.66 3.36 -10.91
CA LEU A 194 -5.80 3.41 -10.01
C LEU A 194 -6.47 4.80 -9.96
N LEU A 195 -5.69 5.88 -9.99
CA LEU A 195 -6.17 7.26 -9.81
C LEU A 195 -7.33 7.66 -10.73
N PRO A 196 -7.33 7.38 -12.07
CA PRO A 196 -8.41 7.79 -12.96
C PRO A 196 -9.79 7.28 -12.55
N PHE A 197 -9.84 6.12 -11.86
CA PHE A 197 -11.08 5.49 -11.42
C PHE A 197 -11.56 5.98 -10.05
N CYS A 198 -10.68 6.62 -9.29
CA CYS A 198 -10.89 6.91 -7.87
C CYS A 198 -10.72 8.40 -7.52
N LEU A 199 -10.58 9.29 -8.50
CA LEU A 199 -10.50 10.73 -8.24
C LEU A 199 -11.82 11.22 -7.61
N PRO A 200 -11.77 11.87 -6.44
CA PRO A 200 -12.97 12.37 -5.79
C PRO A 200 -13.56 13.56 -6.57
N ARG A 201 -14.83 13.44 -6.99
CA ARG A 201 -15.55 14.48 -7.77
C ARG A 201 -16.79 14.94 -7.01
N GLY A 202 -17.07 16.23 -7.07
CA GLY A 202 -18.37 16.78 -6.69
C GLY A 202 -18.68 16.94 -5.20
N SER A 203 -17.71 16.74 -4.29
CA SER A 203 -17.89 16.93 -2.86
C SER A 203 -16.78 17.78 -2.26
N ARG A 204 -16.95 18.25 -1.02
CA ARG A 204 -15.95 19.07 -0.32
C ARG A 204 -15.36 18.30 0.86
N PHE A 205 -14.10 18.58 1.20
CA PHE A 205 -13.48 18.10 2.43
C PHE A 205 -14.26 18.62 3.64
N SER A 206 -14.46 17.78 4.66
CA SER A 206 -15.15 18.16 5.90
C SER A 206 -14.32 17.77 7.11
N TRP A 207 -13.91 18.78 7.88
CA TRP A 207 -13.15 18.57 9.11
C TRP A 207 -13.97 17.85 10.20
N SER A 208 -15.27 18.11 10.27
CA SER A 208 -16.17 17.41 11.21
C SER A 208 -16.24 15.91 10.92
N VAL A 209 -16.41 15.55 9.65
CA VAL A 209 -16.41 14.15 9.20
C VAL A 209 -15.05 13.48 9.50
N LEU A 210 -13.94 14.16 9.22
CA LEU A 210 -12.61 13.63 9.52
C LEU A 210 -12.44 13.35 11.01
N ARG A 211 -12.83 14.31 11.87
CA ARG A 211 -12.72 14.16 13.33
C ARG A 211 -13.50 12.95 13.85
N GLU A 212 -14.70 12.73 13.33
CA GLU A 212 -15.52 11.57 13.72
C GLU A 212 -14.93 10.26 13.21
N MET A 213 -14.43 10.24 11.96
CA MET A 213 -13.74 9.08 11.40
C MET A 213 -12.50 8.74 12.22
N LEU A 214 -11.65 9.71 12.54
CA LEU A 214 -10.44 9.51 13.36
C LEU A 214 -10.78 8.99 14.76
N ARG A 215 -11.80 9.58 15.41
CA ARG A 215 -12.23 9.12 16.74
C ARG A 215 -12.68 7.66 16.74
N TYR A 216 -13.22 7.17 15.63
CA TYR A 216 -13.61 5.79 15.47
C TYR A 216 -12.43 4.89 15.05
N SER A 217 -11.59 5.37 14.13
CA SER A 217 -10.53 4.57 13.50
C SER A 217 -9.29 4.40 14.38
N LEU A 218 -8.89 5.44 15.13
CA LEU A 218 -7.69 5.38 15.97
C LEU A 218 -7.72 4.28 17.05
N PRO A 219 -8.83 4.01 17.76
CA PRO A 219 -8.89 2.88 18.68
C PRO A 219 -8.72 1.52 17.97
N LEU A 220 -9.13 1.41 16.71
CA LEU A 220 -8.97 0.18 15.93
C LEU A 220 -7.52 -0.08 15.52
N LEU A 221 -6.68 0.96 15.47
CA LEU A 221 -5.26 0.81 15.23
C LEU A 221 -4.60 -0.06 16.31
N ILE A 222 -5.00 0.12 17.58
CA ILE A 222 -4.45 -0.65 18.71
C ILE A 222 -4.82 -2.15 18.60
N LEU A 223 -5.93 -2.47 17.93
CA LEU A 223 -6.38 -3.85 17.71
C LEU A 223 -5.74 -4.48 16.47
N GLY A 224 -5.13 -3.68 15.59
CA GLY A 224 -4.53 -4.12 14.32
C GLY A 224 -3.00 -4.18 14.34
N VAL A 225 -2.37 -3.72 15.41
CA VAL A 225 -0.94 -3.84 15.70
C VAL A 225 -0.74 -4.94 16.75
#